data_3ee305e0106af4118cafc9a8deefe523
#
_entry.id   3ee305e0106af4118cafc9a8deefe523
#
_cell.length_a   1.000
_cell.length_b   1.000
_cell.length_c   1.000
_cell.angle_alpha   90.00
_cell.angle_beta   90.00
_cell.angle_gamma   90.00
#
_symmetry.space_group_name_H-M   'P 1'
#
loop_
_entity.id
_entity.type
_entity.pdbx_description
1 polymer ?
#
loop_
_entity_poly.entity_id
_entity_poly.type
_entity_poly.pdbx_seq_one_letter_code
_entity_poly.pdbx_strand_id
1 'polypeptide(L)'
;SIAELVFTTTSKNLVRLFFLRERLRGLAEQPSGAKRVHVVGAGVMGGDIAAWCALQGLTVTLQDRTMKLVEPALGRAADLFNSRLKAPGAADAAMERLRVDLEGEEIDEADVVIEAIAEKPDAKRALFQEFEPRLQDKVILGTNTSSIGLKQLGEGLEHPDRFLGLHFFNPVARLPLVEVIRGDSTDDETLNKAIAFVVRIGKLPLPCRSSPGFVVNRVLAPYMLEALLAHQEGHALETIDKAAECFGMPTGPVELADRVGLDVALDVTEILSETLGVPVPALLKAKVQAGELGAKTGRGFYRFENDRPRKATEFTEPDPLLKDRLILVLLNEAMACYENGVVEDLDLLDAGVVFGTGFAPFTGGPIQYARQRGIQVIIERLESLAEAFGPRFSPHPGWQKLISTL
;
A
#
# COMPACT_ATOMS: atom_id res chain seq x y z
N SER A 1 -5.81 -23.06 29.40
CA SER A 1 -7.10 -23.54 28.81
C SER A 1 -7.56 -22.58 27.70
N ILE A 2 -8.52 -22.99 26.86
CA ILE A 2 -9.12 -22.09 25.84
C ILE A 2 -9.72 -20.86 26.52
N ALA A 3 -10.35 -21.02 27.68
CA ALA A 3 -10.91 -19.91 28.46
C ALA A 3 -9.87 -18.87 28.84
N GLU A 4 -8.66 -19.25 29.22
CA GLU A 4 -7.58 -18.29 29.50
C GLU A 4 -7.10 -17.56 28.26
N LEU A 5 -7.00 -18.26 27.13
CA LEU A 5 -6.59 -17.66 25.86
C LEU A 5 -7.56 -16.57 25.38
N VAL A 6 -8.87 -16.76 25.55
CA VAL A 6 -9.90 -15.78 25.14
C VAL A 6 -9.74 -14.43 25.85
N PHE A 7 -9.26 -14.42 27.09
CA PHE A 7 -9.07 -13.19 27.87
C PHE A 7 -7.73 -12.50 27.64
N THR A 8 -6.82 -13.09 26.86
CA THR A 8 -5.53 -12.46 26.56
C THR A 8 -5.70 -11.21 25.72
N THR A 9 -4.76 -10.26 25.86
CA THR A 9 -4.69 -9.06 25.03
C THR A 9 -4.60 -9.41 23.54
N THR A 10 -3.80 -10.43 23.20
CA THR A 10 -3.68 -10.95 21.83
C THR A 10 -5.04 -11.37 21.26
N SER A 11 -5.82 -12.16 22.00
CA SER A 11 -7.13 -12.60 21.54
C SER A 11 -8.09 -11.42 21.32
N LYS A 12 -8.14 -10.48 22.27
CA LYS A 12 -8.96 -9.27 22.16
C LYS A 12 -8.58 -8.45 20.94
N ASN A 13 -7.28 -8.31 20.67
CA ASN A 13 -6.78 -7.56 19.51
C ASN A 13 -7.12 -8.26 18.19
N LEU A 14 -7.01 -9.59 18.11
CA LEU A 14 -7.41 -10.35 16.91
C LEU A 14 -8.92 -10.24 16.65
N VAL A 15 -9.74 -10.28 17.69
CA VAL A 15 -11.19 -10.06 17.60
C VAL A 15 -11.46 -8.60 17.13
N ARG A 16 -10.74 -7.62 17.68
CA ARG A 16 -10.83 -6.23 17.21
C ARG A 16 -10.53 -6.13 15.71
N LEU A 17 -9.47 -6.76 15.23
CA LEU A 17 -9.13 -6.75 13.79
C LEU A 17 -10.20 -7.41 12.92
N PHE A 18 -10.85 -8.46 13.42
CA PHE A 18 -12.01 -9.02 12.73
C PHE A 18 -13.11 -7.96 12.54
N PHE A 19 -13.46 -7.22 13.59
CA PHE A 19 -14.46 -6.15 13.50
C PHE A 19 -14.00 -4.98 12.64
N LEU A 20 -12.73 -4.59 12.67
CA LEU A 20 -12.17 -3.57 11.77
C LEU A 20 -12.26 -3.99 10.30
N ARG A 21 -11.99 -5.25 10.00
CA ARG A 21 -12.16 -5.81 8.66
C ARG A 21 -13.61 -5.75 8.20
N GLU A 22 -14.55 -6.15 9.07
CA GLU A 22 -15.97 -6.07 8.76
C GLU A 22 -16.43 -4.59 8.62
N ARG A 23 -15.87 -3.67 9.42
CA ARG A 23 -16.12 -2.24 9.29
C ARG A 23 -15.68 -1.71 7.92
N LEU A 24 -14.46 -2.05 7.45
CA LEU A 24 -14.00 -1.66 6.12
C LEU A 24 -14.92 -2.17 5.01
N ARG A 25 -15.41 -3.41 5.12
CA ARG A 25 -16.40 -3.95 4.17
C ARG A 25 -17.74 -3.24 4.24
N GLY A 26 -18.15 -2.86 5.43
CA GLY A 26 -19.40 -2.15 5.69
C GLY A 26 -19.39 -0.68 5.26
N LEU A 27 -18.26 -0.12 4.80
CA LEU A 27 -18.20 1.22 4.22
C LEU A 27 -18.93 1.32 2.88
N ALA A 28 -19.17 0.20 2.20
CA ALA A 28 -20.00 0.17 1.00
C ALA A 28 -21.49 0.22 1.40
N GLU A 29 -22.10 1.40 1.33
CA GLU A 29 -23.52 1.61 1.64
C GLU A 29 -24.46 0.87 0.68
N GLN A 30 -24.03 0.72 -0.59
CA GLN A 30 -24.77 0.07 -1.65
C GLN A 30 -23.88 -0.93 -2.39
N PRO A 31 -24.41 -2.03 -2.93
CA PRO A 31 -23.66 -2.93 -3.79
C PRO A 31 -23.18 -2.20 -5.04
N SER A 32 -21.95 -2.49 -5.48
CA SER A 32 -21.44 -1.96 -6.74
C SER A 32 -22.21 -2.51 -7.93
N GLY A 33 -22.66 -1.62 -8.80
CA GLY A 33 -23.24 -1.98 -10.09
C GLY A 33 -22.22 -2.27 -11.20
N ALA A 34 -20.93 -2.09 -10.93
CA ALA A 34 -19.86 -2.25 -11.92
C ALA A 34 -19.81 -3.68 -12.47
N LYS A 35 -19.77 -3.80 -13.79
CA LYS A 35 -19.68 -5.05 -14.55
C LYS A 35 -18.46 -5.09 -15.46
N ARG A 36 -18.03 -3.93 -15.97
CA ARG A 36 -16.95 -3.77 -16.95
C ARG A 36 -15.84 -2.89 -16.39
N VAL A 37 -14.61 -3.38 -16.45
CA VAL A 37 -13.42 -2.67 -15.99
C VAL A 37 -12.46 -2.56 -17.16
N HIS A 38 -11.97 -1.36 -17.43
CA HIS A 38 -10.91 -1.12 -18.39
C HIS A 38 -9.61 -0.80 -17.63
N VAL A 39 -8.57 -1.60 -17.86
CA VAL A 39 -7.27 -1.40 -17.20
C VAL A 39 -6.23 -1.01 -18.23
N VAL A 40 -5.55 0.10 -17.99
CA VAL A 40 -4.50 0.64 -18.88
C VAL A 40 -3.14 0.48 -18.26
N GLY A 41 -2.25 -0.20 -18.98
CA GLY A 41 -0.94 -0.62 -18.51
C GLY A 41 -0.92 -2.10 -18.12
N ALA A 42 -0.28 -2.94 -18.95
CA ALA A 42 -0.17 -4.38 -18.74
C ALA A 42 1.09 -4.79 -17.95
N GLY A 43 1.70 -3.86 -17.22
CA GLY A 43 2.79 -4.14 -16.30
C GLY A 43 2.38 -5.12 -15.19
N VAL A 44 3.23 -5.27 -14.17
CA VAL A 44 2.92 -6.15 -13.04
C VAL A 44 1.62 -5.73 -12.36
N MET A 45 1.49 -4.45 -11.99
CA MET A 45 0.32 -3.97 -11.26
C MET A 45 -0.95 -4.04 -12.11
N GLY A 46 -0.96 -3.41 -13.30
CA GLY A 46 -2.18 -3.37 -14.11
C GLY A 46 -2.62 -4.73 -14.59
N GLY A 47 -1.70 -5.60 -15.04
CA GLY A 47 -2.02 -6.98 -15.41
C GLY A 47 -2.60 -7.78 -14.24
N ASP A 48 -2.04 -7.63 -13.03
CA ASP A 48 -2.52 -8.35 -11.84
C ASP A 48 -3.86 -7.79 -11.31
N ILE A 49 -4.10 -6.47 -11.44
CA ILE A 49 -5.41 -5.84 -11.16
C ILE A 49 -6.46 -6.36 -12.14
N ALA A 50 -6.16 -6.39 -13.44
CA ALA A 50 -7.05 -6.90 -14.48
C ALA A 50 -7.41 -8.38 -14.23
N ALA A 51 -6.40 -9.22 -13.98
CA ALA A 51 -6.59 -10.62 -13.63
C ALA A 51 -7.44 -10.78 -12.36
N TRP A 52 -7.20 -9.98 -11.32
CA TRP A 52 -7.99 -10.04 -10.10
C TRP A 52 -9.46 -9.68 -10.34
N CYS A 53 -9.75 -8.62 -11.08
CA CYS A 53 -11.12 -8.23 -11.45
C CYS A 53 -11.83 -9.32 -12.25
N ALA A 54 -11.16 -9.94 -13.23
CA ALA A 54 -11.70 -11.05 -14.00
C ALA A 54 -11.96 -12.30 -13.15
N LEU A 55 -11.08 -12.60 -12.18
CA LEU A 55 -11.27 -13.66 -11.19
C LEU A 55 -12.54 -13.44 -10.35
N GLN A 56 -12.86 -12.19 -10.03
CA GLN A 56 -14.06 -11.79 -9.28
C GLN A 56 -15.33 -11.73 -10.14
N GLY A 57 -15.25 -12.13 -11.42
CA GLY A 57 -16.41 -12.27 -12.31
C GLY A 57 -16.76 -11.00 -13.08
N LEU A 58 -15.90 -10.01 -13.14
CA LEU A 58 -16.08 -8.82 -13.98
C LEU A 58 -15.56 -9.09 -15.41
N THR A 59 -16.16 -8.44 -16.40
CA THR A 59 -15.60 -8.35 -17.75
C THR A 59 -14.49 -7.31 -17.72
N VAL A 60 -13.30 -7.66 -18.19
CA VAL A 60 -12.12 -6.79 -18.12
C VAL A 60 -11.48 -6.66 -19.48
N THR A 61 -11.20 -5.43 -19.88
CA THR A 61 -10.33 -5.13 -21.02
C THR A 61 -8.99 -4.64 -20.51
N LEU A 62 -7.90 -5.22 -21.03
CA LEU A 62 -6.53 -4.85 -20.67
C LEU A 62 -5.87 -4.20 -21.88
N GLN A 63 -5.49 -2.94 -21.71
CA GLN A 63 -4.84 -2.14 -22.74
C GLN A 63 -3.35 -1.94 -22.44
N ASP A 64 -2.52 -2.09 -23.47
CA ASP A 64 -1.16 -1.57 -23.53
C ASP A 64 -0.78 -1.33 -24.98
N ARG A 65 0.34 -0.68 -25.25
CA ARG A 65 0.78 -0.26 -26.58
C ARG A 65 1.02 -1.40 -27.57
N THR A 66 1.35 -2.60 -27.09
CA THR A 66 1.66 -3.75 -27.94
C THR A 66 1.32 -5.06 -27.23
N MET A 67 1.00 -6.08 -28.04
CA MET A 67 0.74 -7.44 -27.53
C MET A 67 1.92 -7.99 -26.71
N LYS A 68 3.15 -7.67 -27.10
CA LYS A 68 4.38 -8.09 -26.37
C LYS A 68 4.39 -7.64 -24.91
N LEU A 69 3.78 -6.49 -24.58
CA LEU A 69 3.66 -6.00 -23.21
C LEU A 69 2.52 -6.70 -22.45
N VAL A 70 1.48 -7.13 -23.16
CA VAL A 70 0.30 -7.79 -22.57
C VAL A 70 0.53 -9.27 -22.30
N GLU A 71 1.22 -9.99 -23.18
CA GLU A 71 1.44 -11.45 -23.06
C GLU A 71 1.93 -11.91 -21.68
N PRO A 72 2.91 -11.25 -21.01
CA PRO A 72 3.34 -11.67 -19.68
C PRO A 72 2.22 -11.53 -18.62
N ALA A 73 1.34 -10.55 -18.75
CA ALA A 73 0.20 -10.36 -17.85
C ALA A 73 -0.84 -11.47 -18.03
N LEU A 74 -1.12 -11.87 -19.27
CA LEU A 74 -2.02 -13.00 -19.56
C LEU A 74 -1.47 -14.33 -19.00
N GLY A 75 -0.15 -14.54 -19.09
CA GLY A 75 0.51 -15.70 -18.48
C GLY A 75 0.31 -15.74 -16.96
N ARG A 76 0.57 -14.63 -16.26
CA ARG A 76 0.32 -14.53 -14.80
C ARG A 76 -1.16 -14.70 -14.44
N ALA A 77 -2.06 -14.18 -15.27
CA ALA A 77 -3.51 -14.35 -15.09
C ALA A 77 -3.91 -15.82 -15.17
N ALA A 78 -3.43 -16.55 -16.17
CA ALA A 78 -3.67 -17.99 -16.33
C ALA A 78 -3.18 -18.77 -15.10
N ASP A 79 -1.97 -18.50 -14.61
CA ASP A 79 -1.41 -19.12 -13.41
C ASP A 79 -2.29 -18.83 -12.17
N LEU A 80 -2.72 -17.58 -12.02
CA LEU A 80 -3.62 -17.18 -10.93
C LEU A 80 -4.95 -17.94 -10.99
N PHE A 81 -5.60 -17.99 -12.16
CA PHE A 81 -6.89 -18.65 -12.32
C PHE A 81 -6.79 -20.15 -12.06
N ASN A 82 -5.79 -20.83 -12.62
CA ASN A 82 -5.53 -22.25 -12.37
C ASN A 82 -5.23 -22.55 -10.90
N SER A 83 -4.55 -21.65 -10.20
CA SER A 83 -4.25 -21.81 -8.78
C SER A 83 -5.49 -21.65 -7.88
N ARG A 84 -6.41 -20.73 -8.23
CA ARG A 84 -7.55 -20.32 -7.39
C ARG A 84 -8.86 -21.03 -7.73
N LEU A 85 -9.11 -21.35 -8.99
CA LEU A 85 -10.35 -21.92 -9.47
C LEU A 85 -10.16 -23.44 -9.70
N LYS A 86 -10.90 -24.24 -8.94
CA LYS A 86 -10.76 -25.71 -8.96
C LYS A 86 -11.88 -26.41 -9.73
N ALA A 87 -12.99 -25.71 -10.01
CA ALA A 87 -14.08 -26.29 -10.80
C ALA A 87 -13.67 -26.42 -12.29
N PRO A 88 -14.02 -27.52 -12.96
CA PRO A 88 -13.73 -27.69 -14.39
C PRO A 88 -14.25 -26.52 -15.23
N GLY A 89 -13.40 -25.98 -16.12
CA GLY A 89 -13.75 -24.87 -17.01
C GLY A 89 -13.81 -23.48 -16.34
N ALA A 90 -13.68 -23.39 -15.01
CA ALA A 90 -13.77 -22.11 -14.31
C ALA A 90 -12.59 -21.17 -14.62
N ALA A 91 -11.39 -21.73 -14.82
CA ALA A 91 -10.22 -20.96 -15.21
C ALA A 91 -10.37 -20.42 -16.63
N ASP A 92 -10.88 -21.25 -17.57
CA ASP A 92 -11.13 -20.84 -18.96
C ASP A 92 -12.19 -19.72 -19.01
N ALA A 93 -13.29 -19.89 -18.27
CA ALA A 93 -14.31 -18.84 -18.14
C ALA A 93 -13.79 -17.54 -17.52
N ALA A 94 -12.78 -17.59 -16.65
CA ALA A 94 -12.12 -16.40 -16.14
C ALA A 94 -11.21 -15.75 -17.20
N MET A 95 -10.51 -16.54 -18.01
CA MET A 95 -9.72 -16.04 -19.14
C MET A 95 -10.60 -15.38 -20.22
N GLU A 96 -11.77 -15.94 -20.53
CA GLU A 96 -12.72 -15.34 -21.48
C GLU A 96 -13.23 -13.96 -21.03
N ARG A 97 -13.25 -13.69 -19.72
CA ARG A 97 -13.61 -12.37 -19.18
C ARG A 97 -12.48 -11.35 -19.27
N LEU A 98 -11.22 -11.80 -19.41
CA LEU A 98 -10.05 -10.93 -19.56
C LEU A 98 -9.69 -10.81 -21.04
N ARG A 99 -10.08 -9.71 -21.65
CA ARG A 99 -9.86 -9.45 -23.07
C ARG A 99 -8.76 -8.43 -23.29
N VAL A 100 -8.04 -8.54 -24.39
CA VAL A 100 -7.03 -7.56 -24.81
C VAL A 100 -7.69 -6.53 -25.72
N ASP A 101 -7.45 -5.27 -25.43
CA ASP A 101 -7.95 -4.14 -26.22
C ASP A 101 -6.82 -3.13 -26.42
N LEU A 102 -5.97 -3.37 -27.44
CA LEU A 102 -4.76 -2.55 -27.68
C LEU A 102 -5.10 -1.12 -28.09
N GLU A 103 -6.21 -0.92 -28.78
CA GLU A 103 -6.64 0.37 -29.29
C GLU A 103 -7.58 1.12 -28.33
N GLY A 104 -7.97 0.47 -27.22
CA GLY A 104 -8.89 1.05 -26.23
C GLY A 104 -10.30 1.25 -26.78
N GLU A 105 -10.76 0.39 -27.71
CA GLU A 105 -12.06 0.55 -28.37
C GLU A 105 -13.24 0.38 -27.40
N GLU A 106 -13.08 -0.49 -26.38
CA GLU A 106 -14.14 -0.82 -25.43
C GLU A 106 -14.18 0.10 -24.19
N ILE A 107 -13.34 1.16 -24.11
CA ILE A 107 -13.31 2.06 -22.96
C ILE A 107 -14.65 2.78 -22.73
N ASP A 108 -15.38 3.05 -23.82
CA ASP A 108 -16.69 3.76 -23.80
C ASP A 108 -17.76 2.97 -23.04
N GLU A 109 -17.57 1.65 -22.87
CA GLU A 109 -18.49 0.75 -22.19
C GLU A 109 -18.07 0.45 -20.74
N ALA A 110 -16.94 1.00 -20.28
CA ALA A 110 -16.42 0.75 -18.94
C ALA A 110 -17.25 1.44 -17.86
N ASP A 111 -17.47 0.73 -16.74
CA ASP A 111 -17.99 1.31 -15.50
C ASP A 111 -16.84 1.88 -14.64
N VAL A 112 -15.66 1.28 -14.75
CA VAL A 112 -14.45 1.66 -14.02
C VAL A 112 -13.25 1.60 -14.95
N VAL A 113 -12.52 2.69 -15.05
CA VAL A 113 -11.22 2.75 -15.73
C VAL A 113 -10.12 2.84 -14.70
N ILE A 114 -9.10 1.99 -14.79
CA ILE A 114 -7.95 1.97 -13.86
C ILE A 114 -6.67 2.16 -14.65
N GLU A 115 -6.03 3.29 -14.44
CA GLU A 115 -4.72 3.60 -15.02
C GLU A 115 -3.61 3.01 -14.13
N ALA A 116 -2.72 2.23 -14.73
CA ALA A 116 -1.56 1.60 -14.09
C ALA A 116 -0.30 1.60 -15.00
N ILE A 117 -0.11 2.69 -15.77
CA ILE A 117 1.09 2.88 -16.59
C ILE A 117 2.28 3.33 -15.75
N ALA A 118 3.44 3.54 -16.39
CA ALA A 118 4.65 4.02 -15.72
C ALA A 118 4.41 5.33 -14.96
N GLU A 119 5.08 5.48 -13.81
CA GLU A 119 4.91 6.59 -12.85
C GLU A 119 5.53 7.89 -13.38
N LYS A 120 4.94 8.42 -14.47
CA LYS A 120 5.34 9.66 -15.15
C LYS A 120 4.14 10.61 -15.25
N PRO A 121 4.15 11.74 -14.52
CA PRO A 121 2.99 12.65 -14.44
C PRO A 121 2.46 13.07 -15.80
N ASP A 122 3.35 13.48 -16.72
CA ASP A 122 2.93 13.98 -18.04
C ASP A 122 2.27 12.89 -18.90
N ALA A 123 2.79 11.64 -18.83
CA ALA A 123 2.21 10.53 -19.57
C ALA A 123 0.82 10.16 -19.02
N LYS A 124 0.65 10.18 -17.69
CA LYS A 124 -0.65 9.91 -17.06
C LYS A 124 -1.67 10.99 -17.38
N ARG A 125 -1.28 12.28 -17.31
CA ARG A 125 -2.17 13.39 -17.69
C ARG A 125 -2.62 13.32 -19.15
N ALA A 126 -1.69 13.07 -20.06
CA ALA A 126 -2.01 12.93 -21.48
C ALA A 126 -3.02 11.78 -21.70
N LEU A 127 -2.84 10.66 -21.02
CA LEU A 127 -3.75 9.52 -21.09
C LEU A 127 -5.15 9.87 -20.56
N PHE A 128 -5.25 10.57 -19.43
CA PHE A 128 -6.55 10.97 -18.88
C PHE A 128 -7.29 11.93 -19.79
N GLN A 129 -6.58 12.91 -20.37
CA GLN A 129 -7.16 13.85 -21.34
C GLN A 129 -7.62 13.17 -22.63
N GLU A 130 -6.94 12.10 -23.06
CA GLU A 130 -7.36 11.28 -24.21
C GLU A 130 -8.62 10.48 -23.91
N PHE A 131 -8.72 9.91 -22.72
CA PHE A 131 -9.81 9.00 -22.35
C PHE A 131 -11.07 9.72 -21.92
N GLU A 132 -10.95 10.83 -21.19
CA GLU A 132 -12.08 11.50 -20.55
C GLU A 132 -13.23 11.84 -21.49
N PRO A 133 -13.02 12.34 -22.73
CA PRO A 133 -14.10 12.64 -23.66
C PRO A 133 -14.91 11.42 -24.13
N ARG A 134 -14.36 10.21 -23.95
CA ARG A 134 -14.95 8.95 -24.34
C ARG A 134 -15.75 8.30 -23.21
N LEU A 135 -15.54 8.72 -21.97
CA LEU A 135 -16.14 8.09 -20.80
C LEU A 135 -17.58 8.55 -20.61
N GLN A 136 -18.46 7.62 -20.22
CA GLN A 136 -19.81 7.94 -19.78
C GLN A 136 -19.78 8.76 -18.47
N ASP A 137 -20.84 9.53 -18.20
CA ASP A 137 -20.92 10.51 -17.09
C ASP A 137 -20.64 9.92 -15.69
N LYS A 138 -20.91 8.64 -15.50
CA LYS A 138 -20.83 8.00 -14.17
C LYS A 138 -19.67 7.04 -13.99
N VAL A 139 -18.75 7.02 -14.91
CA VAL A 139 -17.56 6.17 -14.87
C VAL A 139 -16.61 6.61 -13.77
N ILE A 140 -16.08 5.67 -13.02
CA ILE A 140 -14.95 5.91 -12.10
C ILE A 140 -13.67 5.96 -12.93
N LEU A 141 -12.98 7.12 -12.92
CA LEU A 141 -11.64 7.26 -13.49
C LEU A 141 -10.62 7.16 -12.37
N GLY A 142 -9.99 5.99 -12.25
CA GLY A 142 -9.05 5.67 -11.18
C GLY A 142 -7.59 5.62 -11.65
N THR A 143 -6.67 6.09 -10.83
CA THR A 143 -5.22 5.90 -11.02
C THR A 143 -4.64 5.02 -9.93
N ASN A 144 -3.74 4.10 -10.31
CA ASN A 144 -3.00 3.27 -9.35
C ASN A 144 -1.64 3.88 -8.97
N THR A 145 -1.49 5.20 -9.10
CA THR A 145 -0.26 5.88 -8.66
C THR A 145 0.06 5.57 -7.20
N SER A 146 1.35 5.46 -6.87
CA SER A 146 1.82 5.22 -5.51
C SER A 146 2.29 6.48 -4.78
N SER A 147 2.55 7.58 -5.53
CA SER A 147 3.26 8.73 -4.98
C SER A 147 2.84 10.07 -5.58
N ILE A 148 2.33 10.10 -6.82
CA ILE A 148 1.98 11.36 -7.50
C ILE A 148 0.67 11.89 -6.93
N GLY A 149 0.67 13.17 -6.52
CA GLY A 149 -0.53 13.83 -5.99
C GLY A 149 -1.66 13.89 -7.02
N LEU A 150 -2.89 13.56 -6.61
CA LEU A 150 -4.06 13.53 -7.51
C LEU A 150 -4.36 14.91 -8.11
N LYS A 151 -4.08 16.00 -7.40
CA LYS A 151 -4.22 17.37 -7.94
C LYS A 151 -3.39 17.56 -9.20
N GLN A 152 -2.14 17.08 -9.19
CA GLN A 152 -1.24 17.16 -10.34
C GLN A 152 -1.72 16.29 -11.50
N LEU A 153 -2.24 15.09 -11.22
CA LEU A 153 -2.70 14.17 -12.25
C LEU A 153 -4.04 14.57 -12.85
N GLY A 154 -4.93 15.15 -12.05
CA GLY A 154 -6.25 15.61 -12.50
C GLY A 154 -6.25 16.99 -13.17
N GLU A 155 -5.09 17.61 -13.33
CA GLU A 155 -4.99 18.91 -13.99
C GLU A 155 -5.39 18.81 -15.47
N GLY A 156 -6.36 19.63 -15.87
CA GLY A 156 -6.89 19.68 -17.23
C GLY A 156 -8.02 18.69 -17.53
N LEU A 157 -8.52 17.93 -16.54
CA LEU A 157 -9.76 17.18 -16.67
C LEU A 157 -10.97 18.12 -16.67
N GLU A 158 -11.95 17.83 -17.51
CA GLU A 158 -13.24 18.54 -17.55
C GLU A 158 -14.17 18.10 -16.41
N HIS A 159 -14.07 16.82 -16.00
CA HIS A 159 -14.86 16.19 -14.94
C HIS A 159 -13.96 15.60 -13.84
N PRO A 160 -13.22 16.45 -13.09
CA PRO A 160 -12.33 15.98 -12.02
C PRO A 160 -13.09 15.39 -10.82
N ASP A 161 -14.43 15.58 -10.76
CA ASP A 161 -15.32 15.02 -9.75
C ASP A 161 -15.38 13.49 -9.78
N ARG A 162 -15.17 12.87 -10.95
CA ARG A 162 -15.13 11.41 -11.13
C ARG A 162 -13.72 10.80 -11.07
N PHE A 163 -12.70 11.62 -10.81
CA PHE A 163 -11.30 11.20 -10.73
C PHE A 163 -10.88 10.94 -9.29
N LEU A 164 -10.22 9.79 -9.05
CA LEU A 164 -9.71 9.38 -7.73
C LEU A 164 -8.53 8.41 -7.84
N GLY A 165 -7.88 8.12 -6.71
CA GLY A 165 -6.87 7.06 -6.64
C GLY A 165 -7.46 5.72 -6.22
N LEU A 166 -7.01 4.66 -6.88
CA LEU A 166 -7.26 3.25 -6.51
C LEU A 166 -5.92 2.56 -6.36
N HIS A 167 -5.29 2.72 -5.19
CA HIS A 167 -3.95 2.23 -4.95
C HIS A 167 -3.98 0.79 -4.42
N PHE A 168 -3.63 -0.14 -5.29
CA PHE A 168 -3.47 -1.57 -4.99
C PHE A 168 -2.05 -1.86 -4.54
N PHE A 169 -1.87 -2.94 -3.80
CA PHE A 169 -0.57 -3.39 -3.30
C PHE A 169 -0.14 -4.70 -3.95
N ASN A 170 1.15 -4.81 -4.24
CA ASN A 170 1.75 -6.03 -4.81
C ASN A 170 2.14 -7.03 -3.69
N PRO A 171 1.78 -8.32 -3.82
CA PRO A 171 0.99 -8.96 -4.88
C PRO A 171 -0.53 -8.73 -4.73
N VAL A 172 -1.19 -8.27 -5.79
CA VAL A 172 -2.62 -7.95 -5.78
C VAL A 172 -3.48 -9.10 -5.27
N ALA A 173 -3.15 -10.34 -5.62
CA ALA A 173 -3.90 -11.53 -5.21
C ALA A 173 -3.77 -11.88 -3.72
N ARG A 174 -2.82 -11.31 -2.99
CA ARG A 174 -2.53 -11.62 -1.58
C ARG A 174 -2.90 -10.48 -0.63
N LEU A 175 -2.59 -9.24 -1.02
CA LEU A 175 -2.85 -8.09 -0.17
C LEU A 175 -4.31 -7.68 -0.24
N PRO A 176 -5.00 -7.61 0.91
CA PRO A 176 -6.44 -7.38 0.93
C PRO A 176 -6.81 -5.90 0.78
N LEU A 177 -5.92 -4.96 1.12
CA LEU A 177 -6.21 -3.53 1.18
C LEU A 177 -6.15 -2.89 -0.21
N VAL A 178 -7.02 -1.92 -0.43
CA VAL A 178 -6.93 -0.92 -1.51
C VAL A 178 -7.18 0.45 -0.89
N GLU A 179 -6.24 1.37 -1.03
CA GLU A 179 -6.48 2.77 -0.66
C GLU A 179 -7.37 3.42 -1.72
N VAL A 180 -8.50 3.98 -1.28
CA VAL A 180 -9.42 4.74 -2.11
C VAL A 180 -9.15 6.21 -1.83
N ILE A 181 -8.37 6.84 -2.70
CA ILE A 181 -7.79 8.16 -2.43
C ILE A 181 -8.69 9.22 -3.04
N ARG A 182 -9.27 10.05 -2.16
CA ARG A 182 -10.04 11.23 -2.54
C ARG A 182 -9.12 12.38 -2.91
N GLY A 183 -9.28 12.93 -4.12
CA GLY A 183 -8.72 14.22 -4.51
C GLY A 183 -9.59 15.39 -4.03
N ASP A 184 -9.08 16.61 -4.21
CA ASP A 184 -9.79 17.83 -3.78
C ASP A 184 -11.13 18.04 -4.50
N SER A 185 -11.23 17.56 -5.75
CA SER A 185 -12.41 17.71 -6.60
C SER A 185 -13.31 16.46 -6.64
N THR A 186 -12.84 15.32 -6.12
CA THR A 186 -13.59 14.06 -6.13
C THR A 186 -14.90 14.20 -5.34
N ASP A 187 -16.03 13.90 -5.97
CA ASP A 187 -17.33 13.96 -5.32
C ASP A 187 -17.62 12.75 -4.41
N ASP A 188 -18.65 12.88 -3.55
CA ASP A 188 -19.00 11.83 -2.60
C ASP A 188 -19.65 10.63 -3.32
N GLU A 189 -20.36 10.82 -4.43
CA GLU A 189 -20.97 9.74 -5.20
C GLU A 189 -19.90 8.84 -5.81
N THR A 190 -18.87 9.44 -6.42
CA THR A 190 -17.71 8.74 -7.00
C THR A 190 -16.93 7.98 -5.94
N LEU A 191 -16.66 8.63 -4.79
CA LEU A 191 -15.98 7.99 -3.68
C LEU A 191 -16.74 6.75 -3.18
N ASN A 192 -18.04 6.88 -2.96
CA ASN A 192 -18.90 5.78 -2.49
C ASN A 192 -18.99 4.64 -3.51
N LYS A 193 -19.06 4.95 -4.81
CA LYS A 193 -19.01 3.95 -5.87
C LYS A 193 -17.67 3.21 -5.91
N ALA A 194 -16.56 3.92 -5.74
CA ALA A 194 -15.23 3.32 -5.71
C ALA A 194 -15.05 2.40 -4.48
N ILE A 195 -15.53 2.82 -3.31
CA ILE A 195 -15.58 1.97 -2.11
C ILE A 195 -16.39 0.69 -2.38
N ALA A 196 -17.58 0.83 -2.96
CA ALA A 196 -18.43 -0.31 -3.31
C ALA A 196 -17.77 -1.24 -4.36
N PHE A 197 -17.07 -0.66 -5.35
CA PHE A 197 -16.29 -1.43 -6.32
C PHE A 197 -15.18 -2.24 -5.65
N VAL A 198 -14.40 -1.63 -4.75
CA VAL A 198 -13.33 -2.32 -4.01
C VAL A 198 -13.88 -3.49 -3.18
N VAL A 199 -15.03 -3.29 -2.51
CA VAL A 199 -15.71 -4.38 -1.79
C VAL A 199 -16.21 -5.46 -2.76
N ARG A 200 -16.76 -5.10 -3.91
CA ARG A 200 -17.27 -6.01 -4.95
C ARG A 200 -16.18 -6.95 -5.46
N ILE A 201 -14.95 -6.48 -5.57
CA ILE A 201 -13.80 -7.31 -5.97
C ILE A 201 -13.15 -8.05 -4.80
N GLY A 202 -13.80 -8.09 -3.63
CA GLY A 202 -13.34 -8.84 -2.45
C GLY A 202 -12.14 -8.22 -1.74
N LYS A 203 -11.89 -6.91 -1.93
CA LYS A 203 -10.86 -6.14 -1.25
C LYS A 203 -11.44 -5.31 -0.10
N LEU A 204 -10.55 -4.75 0.71
CA LEU A 204 -10.87 -3.88 1.84
C LEU A 204 -10.58 -2.43 1.44
N PRO A 205 -11.57 -1.57 1.28
CA PRO A 205 -11.34 -0.17 0.96
C PRO A 205 -10.85 0.60 2.18
N LEU A 206 -9.79 1.38 2.01
CA LEU A 206 -9.37 2.39 2.97
C LEU A 206 -9.58 3.77 2.34
N PRO A 207 -10.66 4.47 2.66
CA PRO A 207 -10.82 5.85 2.24
C PRO A 207 -9.75 6.72 2.87
N CYS A 208 -9.04 7.48 2.05
CA CYS A 208 -8.05 8.44 2.53
C CYS A 208 -7.96 9.65 1.60
N ARG A 209 -7.38 10.76 2.07
CA ARG A 209 -7.14 11.96 1.27
C ARG A 209 -5.80 11.86 0.53
N SER A 210 -5.74 12.54 -0.61
CA SER A 210 -4.50 12.67 -1.37
C SER A 210 -3.43 13.36 -0.52
N SER A 211 -2.36 12.63 -0.25
CA SER A 211 -1.17 13.07 0.51
C SER A 211 0.04 12.30 -0.04
N PRO A 212 1.26 12.84 -0.01
CA PRO A 212 2.44 12.11 -0.44
C PRO A 212 2.56 10.74 0.27
N GLY A 213 2.62 9.65 -0.52
CA GLY A 213 2.69 8.28 0.00
C GLY A 213 1.39 7.75 0.62
N PHE A 214 0.30 8.51 0.56
CA PHE A 214 -1.03 8.21 1.13
C PHE A 214 -0.94 7.78 2.61
N VAL A 215 -1.38 6.57 2.98
CA VAL A 215 -1.24 6.06 4.35
C VAL A 215 -0.12 5.03 4.43
N VAL A 216 -0.20 3.99 3.61
CA VAL A 216 0.67 2.81 3.74
C VAL A 216 2.13 3.15 3.44
N ASN A 217 2.41 3.77 2.29
CA ASN A 217 3.77 4.14 1.93
C ASN A 217 4.31 5.23 2.85
N ARG A 218 3.47 6.18 3.26
CA ARG A 218 3.85 7.24 4.19
C ARG A 218 4.29 6.69 5.54
N VAL A 219 3.56 5.72 6.08
CA VAL A 219 3.88 5.09 7.37
C VAL A 219 5.11 4.18 7.27
N LEU A 220 5.30 3.49 6.12
CA LEU A 220 6.45 2.60 5.90
C LEU A 220 7.75 3.34 5.58
N ALA A 221 7.70 4.52 4.96
CA ALA A 221 8.90 5.23 4.54
C ALA A 221 9.85 5.55 5.72
N PRO A 222 9.42 6.16 6.84
CA PRO A 222 10.31 6.42 7.97
C PRO A 222 10.81 5.11 8.62
N TYR A 223 10.01 4.04 8.61
CA TYR A 223 10.41 2.73 9.11
C TYR A 223 11.55 2.12 8.28
N MET A 224 11.46 2.15 6.95
CA MET A 224 12.53 1.70 6.06
C MET A 224 13.74 2.61 6.11
N LEU A 225 13.52 3.93 6.19
CA LEU A 225 14.60 4.92 6.29
C LEU A 225 15.40 4.73 7.58
N GLU A 226 14.74 4.52 8.73
CA GLU A 226 15.42 4.27 10.00
C GLU A 226 16.25 2.99 9.98
N ALA A 227 15.80 1.96 9.26
CA ALA A 227 16.58 0.75 9.05
C ALA A 227 17.91 1.02 8.32
N LEU A 228 17.88 1.87 7.28
CA LEU A 228 19.10 2.24 6.55
C LEU A 228 20.04 3.11 7.39
N LEU A 229 19.50 4.01 8.21
CA LEU A 229 20.30 4.81 9.16
C LEU A 229 20.94 3.92 10.23
N ALA A 230 20.21 2.98 10.79
CA ALA A 230 20.75 2.01 11.73
C ALA A 230 21.87 1.17 11.09
N HIS A 231 21.73 0.80 9.82
CA HIS A 231 22.80 0.12 9.09
C HIS A 231 24.04 1.01 8.91
N GLN A 232 23.89 2.27 8.60
CA GLN A 232 25.02 3.22 8.53
C GLN A 232 25.71 3.42 9.88
N GLU A 233 25.00 3.25 11.00
CA GLU A 233 25.53 3.26 12.35
C GLU A 233 26.23 1.95 12.75
N GLY A 234 26.26 0.95 11.86
CA GLY A 234 27.02 -0.29 12.03
C GLY A 234 26.18 -1.52 12.41
N HIS A 235 24.85 -1.42 12.48
CA HIS A 235 24.01 -2.60 12.66
C HIS A 235 24.00 -3.47 11.40
N ALA A 236 24.11 -4.80 11.57
CA ALA A 236 23.96 -5.73 10.46
C ALA A 236 22.52 -5.72 9.92
N LEU A 237 22.36 -5.91 8.60
CA LEU A 237 21.04 -5.91 7.95
C LEU A 237 20.10 -6.94 8.56
N GLU A 238 20.63 -8.14 8.84
CA GLU A 238 19.89 -9.24 9.45
C GLU A 238 19.45 -8.93 10.88
N THR A 239 20.28 -8.24 11.67
CA THR A 239 19.92 -7.78 13.03
C THR A 239 18.77 -6.78 12.99
N ILE A 240 18.80 -5.87 12.01
CA ILE A 240 17.73 -4.88 11.80
C ILE A 240 16.41 -5.56 11.42
N ASP A 241 16.45 -6.45 10.44
CA ASP A 241 15.26 -7.21 10.05
C ASP A 241 14.73 -8.05 11.20
N LYS A 242 15.63 -8.71 11.95
CA LYS A 242 15.25 -9.51 13.11
C LYS A 242 14.59 -8.71 14.23
N ALA A 243 15.01 -7.46 14.46
CA ALA A 243 14.38 -6.57 15.43
C ALA A 243 12.89 -6.36 15.14
N ALA A 244 12.56 -6.14 13.87
CA ALA A 244 11.19 -5.98 13.41
C ALA A 244 10.40 -7.30 13.42
N GLU A 245 11.00 -8.40 12.98
CA GLU A 245 10.39 -9.73 13.03
C GLU A 245 10.09 -10.17 14.47
N CYS A 246 10.98 -9.89 15.44
CA CYS A 246 10.76 -10.14 16.87
C CYS A 246 9.62 -9.28 17.46
N PHE A 247 9.33 -8.13 16.87
CA PHE A 247 8.12 -7.37 17.19
C PHE A 247 6.86 -8.03 16.64
N GLY A 248 6.98 -8.79 15.55
CA GLY A 248 5.87 -9.48 14.86
C GLY A 248 5.56 -8.95 13.47
N MET A 249 6.46 -8.15 12.90
CA MET A 249 6.35 -7.80 11.47
C MET A 249 6.60 -9.05 10.62
N PRO A 250 5.84 -9.24 9.52
CA PRO A 250 5.97 -10.44 8.68
C PRO A 250 7.30 -10.48 7.90
N THR A 251 7.90 -9.31 7.73
CA THR A 251 9.15 -9.11 6.98
C THR A 251 9.88 -7.93 7.62
N GLY A 252 11.19 -8.03 7.74
CA GLY A 252 12.00 -6.91 8.21
C GLY A 252 12.07 -5.76 7.20
N PRO A 253 12.43 -4.55 7.63
CA PRO A 253 12.37 -3.35 6.79
C PRO A 253 13.35 -3.36 5.62
N VAL A 254 14.49 -4.03 5.76
CA VAL A 254 15.50 -4.12 4.70
C VAL A 254 15.06 -5.08 3.60
N GLU A 255 14.57 -6.28 3.98
CA GLU A 255 13.98 -7.21 3.02
C GLU A 255 12.74 -6.61 2.36
N LEU A 256 11.91 -5.87 3.11
CA LEU A 256 10.73 -5.19 2.57
C LEU A 256 11.13 -4.18 1.48
N ALA A 257 12.14 -3.36 1.70
CA ALA A 257 12.66 -2.42 0.70
C ALA A 257 13.11 -3.13 -0.59
N ASP A 258 13.82 -4.25 -0.45
CA ASP A 258 14.23 -5.07 -1.59
C ASP A 258 13.04 -5.70 -2.35
N ARG A 259 11.97 -6.08 -1.65
CA ARG A 259 10.76 -6.67 -2.27
C ARG A 259 9.88 -5.64 -2.96
N VAL A 260 9.76 -4.45 -2.39
CA VAL A 260 9.07 -3.29 -3.00
C VAL A 260 9.82 -2.83 -4.25
N GLY A 261 11.14 -2.88 -4.18
CA GLY A 261 12.07 -2.39 -5.19
C GLY A 261 12.72 -1.08 -4.74
N LEU A 262 14.06 -1.06 -4.78
CA LEU A 262 14.85 0.06 -4.27
C LEU A 262 14.67 1.36 -5.08
N ASP A 263 14.30 1.27 -6.35
CA ASP A 263 13.88 2.41 -7.17
C ASP A 263 12.57 3.03 -6.64
N VAL A 264 11.55 2.21 -6.39
CA VAL A 264 10.28 2.67 -5.80
C VAL A 264 10.51 3.23 -4.39
N ALA A 265 11.34 2.54 -3.58
CA ALA A 265 11.71 3.04 -2.25
C ALA A 265 12.45 4.37 -2.31
N LEU A 266 13.31 4.58 -3.31
CA LEU A 266 14.00 5.85 -3.55
C LEU A 266 13.03 6.96 -3.92
N ASP A 267 12.16 6.72 -4.91
CA ASP A 267 11.18 7.72 -5.37
C ASP A 267 10.28 8.18 -4.22
N VAL A 268 9.74 7.23 -3.43
CA VAL A 268 8.91 7.56 -2.27
C VAL A 268 9.71 8.30 -1.20
N THR A 269 10.96 7.88 -0.93
CA THR A 269 11.82 8.54 0.06
C THR A 269 12.19 9.96 -0.38
N GLU A 270 12.47 10.20 -1.66
CA GLU A 270 12.76 11.54 -2.19
C GLU A 270 11.56 12.48 -2.02
N ILE A 271 10.35 12.02 -2.34
CA ILE A 271 9.12 12.79 -2.15
C ILE A 271 8.87 13.09 -0.67
N LEU A 272 9.08 12.12 0.22
CA LEU A 272 8.81 12.27 1.65
C LEU A 272 9.96 12.92 2.41
N SER A 273 11.18 12.95 1.87
CA SER A 273 12.37 13.51 2.54
C SER A 273 12.18 14.96 2.96
N GLU A 274 11.50 15.76 2.14
CA GLU A 274 11.17 17.14 2.47
C GLU A 274 10.20 17.24 3.64
N THR A 275 9.19 16.37 3.66
CA THR A 275 8.17 16.33 4.73
C THR A 275 8.74 15.78 6.04
N LEU A 276 9.59 14.75 5.96
CA LEU A 276 10.19 14.10 7.11
C LEU A 276 11.44 14.83 7.65
N GLY A 277 11.98 15.77 6.90
CA GLY A 277 13.21 16.49 7.26
C GLY A 277 14.44 15.61 7.35
N VAL A 278 14.46 14.46 6.67
CA VAL A 278 15.56 13.48 6.69
C VAL A 278 16.11 13.28 5.28
N PRO A 279 17.43 13.46 5.07
CA PRO A 279 18.02 13.30 3.75
C PRO A 279 17.97 11.84 3.28
N VAL A 280 17.78 11.68 1.98
CA VAL A 280 17.81 10.35 1.34
C VAL A 280 19.17 9.71 1.52
N PRO A 281 19.28 8.48 2.06
CA PRO A 281 20.55 7.82 2.29
C PRO A 281 21.35 7.60 0.99
N ALA A 282 22.63 8.01 1.00
CA ALA A 282 23.50 7.84 -0.16
C ALA A 282 23.63 6.37 -0.60
N LEU A 283 23.55 5.43 0.33
CA LEU A 283 23.57 4.00 0.05
C LEU A 283 22.39 3.55 -0.82
N LEU A 284 21.19 4.07 -0.58
CA LEU A 284 20.00 3.77 -1.39
C LEU A 284 20.19 4.27 -2.83
N LYS A 285 20.64 5.52 -2.97
CA LYS A 285 20.94 6.11 -4.31
C LYS A 285 22.01 5.30 -5.06
N ALA A 286 23.08 4.91 -4.38
CA ALA A 286 24.16 4.15 -4.97
C ALA A 286 23.68 2.78 -5.48
N LYS A 287 22.81 2.08 -4.74
CA LYS A 287 22.24 0.81 -5.17
C LYS A 287 21.35 0.95 -6.41
N VAL A 288 20.49 1.95 -6.44
CA VAL A 288 19.63 2.21 -7.60
C VAL A 288 20.48 2.57 -8.84
N GLN A 289 21.50 3.42 -8.69
CA GLN A 289 22.42 3.75 -9.77
C GLN A 289 23.20 2.54 -10.30
N ALA A 290 23.50 1.58 -9.42
CA ALA A 290 24.16 0.31 -9.79
C ALA A 290 23.21 -0.71 -10.45
N GLY A 291 21.91 -0.40 -10.56
CA GLY A 291 20.88 -1.33 -11.06
C GLY A 291 20.54 -2.47 -10.07
N GLU A 292 20.96 -2.36 -8.82
CA GLU A 292 20.66 -3.31 -7.74
C GLU A 292 19.31 -2.95 -7.13
N LEU A 293 18.21 -3.34 -7.81
CA LEU A 293 16.85 -2.88 -7.49
C LEU A 293 16.07 -3.85 -6.57
N GLY A 294 16.75 -4.78 -5.91
CA GLY A 294 16.12 -5.74 -5.00
C GLY A 294 15.73 -7.05 -5.69
N ALA A 295 14.65 -7.67 -5.21
CA ALA A 295 14.19 -8.99 -5.65
C ALA A 295 13.97 -9.07 -7.17
N LYS A 296 13.45 -8.02 -7.80
CA LYS A 296 13.16 -7.98 -9.25
C LYS A 296 14.40 -8.03 -10.14
N THR A 297 15.58 -7.67 -9.61
CA THR A 297 16.87 -7.79 -10.31
C THR A 297 17.77 -8.89 -9.73
N GLY A 298 17.25 -9.64 -8.74
CA GLY A 298 17.99 -10.68 -8.03
C GLY A 298 18.99 -10.15 -7.00
N ARG A 299 19.14 -8.84 -6.88
CA ARG A 299 20.07 -8.18 -5.97
C ARG A 299 19.59 -6.81 -5.54
N GLY A 300 19.67 -6.56 -4.24
CA GLY A 300 19.44 -5.28 -3.58
C GLY A 300 20.39 -5.15 -2.39
N PHE A 301 19.85 -4.95 -1.20
CA PHE A 301 20.59 -5.12 0.06
C PHE A 301 20.96 -6.59 0.26
N TYR A 302 20.01 -7.48 -0.03
CA TYR A 302 20.24 -8.92 -0.10
C TYR A 302 20.43 -9.40 -1.53
N ARG A 303 21.02 -10.60 -1.68
CA ARG A 303 20.95 -11.39 -2.92
C ARG A 303 19.72 -12.27 -2.86
N PHE A 304 19.01 -12.43 -3.98
CA PHE A 304 17.83 -13.28 -4.10
C PHE A 304 18.13 -14.50 -4.95
N GLU A 305 17.69 -15.66 -4.47
CA GLU A 305 17.71 -16.92 -5.20
C GLU A 305 16.36 -17.60 -5.06
N ASN A 306 15.70 -17.90 -6.19
CA ASN A 306 14.33 -18.44 -6.21
C ASN A 306 13.34 -17.63 -5.34
N ASP A 307 13.37 -16.30 -5.50
CA ASP A 307 12.56 -15.32 -4.76
C ASP A 307 12.77 -15.31 -3.23
N ARG A 308 13.88 -15.86 -2.77
CA ARG A 308 14.24 -15.87 -1.34
C ARG A 308 15.53 -15.07 -1.10
N PRO A 309 15.55 -14.16 -0.13
CA PRO A 309 16.77 -13.45 0.23
C PRO A 309 17.79 -14.39 0.86
N ARG A 310 19.05 -14.23 0.49
CA ARG A 310 20.19 -14.88 1.15
C ARG A 310 20.64 -14.01 2.31
N LYS A 311 20.17 -14.35 3.51
CA LYS A 311 20.55 -13.70 4.77
C LYS A 311 21.68 -14.49 5.43
N ALA A 312 22.58 -13.79 6.13
CA ALA A 312 23.57 -14.44 6.99
C ALA A 312 22.87 -15.20 8.11
N THR A 313 23.40 -16.35 8.49
CA THR A 313 22.88 -17.17 9.59
C THR A 313 23.38 -16.70 10.96
N GLU A 314 24.54 -16.06 10.98
CA GLU A 314 25.14 -15.49 12.20
C GLU A 314 24.91 -13.98 12.20
N PHE A 315 24.23 -13.48 13.20
CA PHE A 315 23.99 -12.06 13.44
C PHE A 315 23.86 -11.80 14.95
N THR A 316 24.07 -10.55 15.34
CA THR A 316 23.88 -10.14 16.73
C THR A 316 22.39 -10.07 17.05
N GLU A 317 21.98 -10.62 18.19
CA GLU A 317 20.60 -10.47 18.66
C GLU A 317 20.25 -8.98 18.79
N PRO A 318 19.08 -8.56 18.29
CA PRO A 318 18.68 -7.16 18.32
C PRO A 318 18.38 -6.71 19.77
N ASP A 319 18.93 -5.55 20.12
CA ASP A 319 18.58 -4.95 21.38
C ASP A 319 17.17 -4.30 21.36
N PRO A 320 16.51 -4.14 22.52
CA PRO A 320 15.20 -3.48 22.61
C PRO A 320 15.17 -2.05 22.06
N LEU A 321 16.30 -1.34 22.09
CA LEU A 321 16.42 0.02 21.56
C LEU A 321 16.22 0.05 20.06
N LEU A 322 16.88 -0.85 19.32
CA LEU A 322 16.73 -0.95 17.86
C LEU A 322 15.28 -1.25 17.45
N LYS A 323 14.63 -2.16 18.18
CA LYS A 323 13.20 -2.43 17.98
C LYS A 323 12.34 -1.19 18.20
N ASP A 324 12.56 -0.46 19.30
CA ASP A 324 11.81 0.78 19.58
C ASP A 324 12.05 1.83 18.49
N ARG A 325 13.27 2.02 18.01
CA ARG A 325 13.59 2.94 16.91
C ARG A 325 12.73 2.64 15.68
N LEU A 326 12.72 1.39 15.23
CA LEU A 326 11.98 0.98 14.03
C LEU A 326 10.46 1.15 14.21
N ILE A 327 9.93 0.72 15.33
CA ILE A 327 8.47 0.70 15.53
C ILE A 327 7.92 2.08 15.88
N LEU A 328 8.61 2.84 16.75
CA LEU A 328 8.08 4.12 17.19
C LEU A 328 8.10 5.20 16.12
N VAL A 329 9.06 5.18 15.19
CA VAL A 329 9.03 6.10 14.05
C VAL A 329 7.84 5.82 13.14
N LEU A 330 7.48 4.55 12.93
CA LEU A 330 6.27 4.14 12.21
C LEU A 330 4.99 4.61 12.93
N LEU A 331 4.90 4.40 14.25
CA LEU A 331 3.76 4.86 15.05
C LEU A 331 3.60 6.39 15.00
N ASN A 332 4.72 7.11 15.08
CA ASN A 332 4.72 8.56 15.07
C ASN A 332 4.19 9.12 13.75
N GLU A 333 4.57 8.51 12.62
CA GLU A 333 4.05 8.89 11.30
C GLU A 333 2.59 8.47 11.11
N ALA A 334 2.17 7.32 11.67
CA ALA A 334 0.76 6.94 11.67
C ALA A 334 -0.11 7.99 12.40
N MET A 335 0.36 8.50 13.55
CA MET A 335 -0.31 9.60 14.24
C MET A 335 -0.34 10.89 13.39
N ALA A 336 0.75 11.19 12.67
CA ALA A 336 0.80 12.34 11.76
C ALA A 336 -0.22 12.20 10.61
N CYS A 337 -0.40 11.00 10.04
CA CYS A 337 -1.44 10.74 9.03
C CYS A 337 -2.84 11.08 9.54
N TYR A 338 -3.17 10.70 10.77
CA TYR A 338 -4.46 11.02 11.38
C TYR A 338 -4.63 12.52 11.61
N GLU A 339 -3.68 13.16 12.27
CA GLU A 339 -3.75 14.59 12.59
C GLU A 339 -3.78 15.49 11.34
N ASN A 340 -3.15 15.05 10.25
CA ASN A 340 -3.19 15.74 8.96
C ASN A 340 -4.49 15.44 8.17
N GLY A 341 -5.42 14.68 8.75
CA GLY A 341 -6.70 14.34 8.12
C GLY A 341 -6.57 13.45 6.88
N VAL A 342 -5.46 12.70 6.76
CA VAL A 342 -5.30 11.73 5.66
C VAL A 342 -6.28 10.57 5.83
N VAL A 343 -6.52 10.16 7.08
CA VAL A 343 -7.56 9.19 7.45
C VAL A 343 -8.47 9.82 8.52
N GLU A 344 -9.76 9.61 8.43
CA GLU A 344 -10.75 10.29 9.26
C GLU A 344 -10.80 9.79 10.71
N ASP A 345 -10.45 8.53 10.96
CA ASP A 345 -10.45 7.98 12.31
C ASP A 345 -9.31 6.99 12.59
N LEU A 346 -9.03 6.81 13.89
CA LEU A 346 -7.92 5.97 14.37
C LEU A 346 -8.16 4.47 14.14
N ASP A 347 -9.40 4.02 14.06
CA ASP A 347 -9.71 2.61 13.79
C ASP A 347 -9.47 2.28 12.32
N LEU A 348 -9.83 3.19 11.39
CA LEU A 348 -9.49 3.06 9.98
C LEU A 348 -7.98 3.13 9.75
N LEU A 349 -7.28 3.98 10.50
CA LEU A 349 -5.81 4.04 10.48
C LEU A 349 -5.20 2.70 10.91
N ASP A 350 -5.61 2.16 12.08
CA ASP A 350 -5.14 0.85 12.56
C ASP A 350 -5.41 -0.25 11.53
N ALA A 351 -6.62 -0.28 10.96
CA ALA A 351 -7.00 -1.24 9.92
C ALA A 351 -6.13 -1.09 8.66
N GLY A 352 -5.94 0.13 8.18
CA GLY A 352 -5.13 0.44 7.01
C GLY A 352 -3.68 -0.02 7.18
N VAL A 353 -3.06 0.31 8.32
CA VAL A 353 -1.68 -0.07 8.59
C VAL A 353 -1.56 -1.59 8.75
N VAL A 354 -2.46 -2.26 9.49
CA VAL A 354 -2.39 -3.72 9.65
C VAL A 354 -2.61 -4.45 8.33
N PHE A 355 -3.66 -4.11 7.57
CA PHE A 355 -4.00 -4.83 6.34
C PHE A 355 -3.15 -4.41 5.13
N GLY A 356 -2.53 -3.22 5.16
CA GLY A 356 -1.65 -2.74 4.10
C GLY A 356 -0.18 -3.11 4.28
N THR A 357 0.31 -3.14 5.52
CA THR A 357 1.74 -3.38 5.80
C THR A 357 2.02 -4.75 6.43
N GLY A 358 1.00 -5.41 6.98
CA GLY A 358 1.18 -6.57 7.82
C GLY A 358 1.67 -6.24 9.23
N PHE A 359 1.52 -4.98 9.70
CA PHE A 359 1.86 -4.60 11.07
C PHE A 359 1.28 -5.61 12.07
N ALA A 360 2.10 -6.03 13.02
CA ALA A 360 1.85 -7.16 13.92
C ALA A 360 0.36 -7.30 14.36
N PRO A 361 -0.42 -8.23 13.78
CA PRO A 361 -1.88 -8.25 13.96
C PRO A 361 -2.33 -8.43 15.42
N PHE A 362 -1.54 -9.16 16.20
CA PHE A 362 -1.85 -9.40 17.62
C PHE A 362 -1.76 -8.15 18.51
N THR A 363 -1.20 -7.05 17.98
CA THR A 363 -1.18 -5.73 18.67
C THR A 363 -2.47 -4.95 18.49
N GLY A 364 -3.29 -5.29 17.48
CA GLY A 364 -4.54 -4.61 17.14
C GLY A 364 -4.38 -3.34 16.31
N GLY A 365 -3.16 -3.00 15.90
CA GLY A 365 -2.78 -1.83 15.11
C GLY A 365 -1.87 -0.85 15.86
N PRO A 366 -1.26 0.12 15.16
CA PRO A 366 -0.27 1.04 15.74
C PRO A 366 -0.83 1.89 16.89
N ILE A 367 -2.04 2.42 16.75
CA ILE A 367 -2.66 3.24 17.80
C ILE A 367 -3.13 2.38 18.97
N GLN A 368 -3.70 1.22 18.68
CA GLN A 368 -4.09 0.26 19.73
C GLN A 368 -2.87 -0.23 20.52
N TYR A 369 -1.75 -0.49 19.86
CA TYR A 369 -0.49 -0.83 20.51
C TYR A 369 0.00 0.31 21.41
N ALA A 370 -0.03 1.56 20.91
CA ALA A 370 0.36 2.72 21.72
C ALA A 370 -0.52 2.89 22.96
N ARG A 371 -1.84 2.71 22.82
CA ARG A 371 -2.78 2.73 23.97
C ARG A 371 -2.44 1.67 25.01
N GLN A 372 -2.14 0.44 24.56
CA GLN A 372 -1.82 -0.67 25.48
C GLN A 372 -0.45 -0.52 26.16
N ARG A 373 0.53 0.04 25.43
CA ARG A 373 1.86 0.34 26.00
C ARG A 373 1.82 1.55 26.94
N GLY A 374 0.81 2.40 26.81
CA GLY A 374 0.69 3.69 27.49
C GLY A 374 1.18 4.84 26.61
N ILE A 375 0.26 5.77 26.26
CA ILE A 375 0.59 6.87 25.34
C ILE A 375 1.70 7.75 25.92
N GLN A 376 1.66 8.03 27.23
CA GLN A 376 2.72 8.80 27.89
C GLN A 376 4.08 8.11 27.78
N VAL A 377 4.14 6.77 27.92
CA VAL A 377 5.37 5.98 27.74
C VAL A 377 5.90 6.07 26.31
N ILE A 378 4.99 6.10 25.33
CA ILE A 378 5.37 6.30 23.90
C ILE A 378 6.01 7.68 23.71
N ILE A 379 5.41 8.74 24.26
CA ILE A 379 5.93 10.11 24.17
C ILE A 379 7.33 10.20 24.80
N GLU A 380 7.49 9.77 26.03
CA GLU A 380 8.77 9.80 26.75
C GLU A 380 9.85 9.00 25.99
N ARG A 381 9.47 7.88 25.41
CA ARG A 381 10.40 7.07 24.61
C ARG A 381 10.80 7.75 23.31
N LEU A 382 9.85 8.38 22.62
CA LEU A 382 10.12 9.18 21.42
C LEU A 382 11.03 10.38 21.74
N GLU A 383 10.80 11.09 22.85
CA GLU A 383 11.66 12.20 23.33
C GLU A 383 13.10 11.71 23.57
N SER A 384 13.26 10.60 24.30
CA SER A 384 14.58 9.99 24.51
C SER A 384 15.27 9.59 23.20
N LEU A 385 14.52 9.07 22.23
CA LEU A 385 15.06 8.75 20.91
C LEU A 385 15.41 10.02 20.12
N ALA A 386 14.63 11.09 20.24
CA ALA A 386 14.91 12.37 19.61
C ALA A 386 16.20 13.01 20.13
N GLU A 387 16.45 12.93 21.45
CA GLU A 387 17.70 13.38 22.06
C GLU A 387 18.91 12.59 21.56
N ALA A 388 18.77 11.26 21.43
CA ALA A 388 19.87 10.37 21.02
C ALA A 388 20.13 10.34 19.52
N PHE A 389 19.07 10.36 18.68
CA PHE A 389 19.14 10.07 17.25
C PHE A 389 18.60 11.19 16.35
N GLY A 390 18.14 12.29 16.94
CA GLY A 390 17.73 13.50 16.22
C GLY A 390 16.22 13.64 16.02
N PRO A 391 15.79 14.78 15.43
CA PRO A 391 14.42 15.27 15.43
C PRO A 391 13.39 14.40 14.72
N ARG A 392 13.82 13.42 13.92
CA ARG A 392 12.92 12.45 13.25
C ARG A 392 12.10 11.61 14.24
N PHE A 393 12.51 11.58 15.51
CA PHE A 393 11.78 10.94 16.60
C PHE A 393 10.96 11.93 17.44
N SER A 394 10.97 13.23 17.13
CA SER A 394 10.18 14.19 17.91
C SER A 394 8.71 13.75 17.94
N PRO A 395 8.11 13.62 19.17
CA PRO A 395 6.73 13.14 19.26
C PRO A 395 5.77 14.06 18.51
N HIS A 396 4.91 13.49 17.66
CA HIS A 396 3.89 14.28 16.98
C HIS A 396 2.89 14.84 18.00
N PRO A 397 2.46 16.13 17.89
CA PRO A 397 1.54 16.75 18.86
C PRO A 397 0.21 16.01 19.05
N GLY A 398 -0.21 15.20 18.07
CA GLY A 398 -1.40 14.35 18.13
C GLY A 398 -1.40 13.36 19.31
N TRP A 399 -0.23 12.93 19.77
CA TRP A 399 -0.14 12.06 20.94
C TRP A 399 -0.67 12.75 22.21
N GLN A 400 -0.35 14.03 22.40
CA GLN A 400 -0.85 14.81 23.56
C GLN A 400 -2.36 15.03 23.46
N LYS A 401 -2.89 15.30 22.27
CA LYS A 401 -4.32 15.44 22.07
C LYS A 401 -5.05 14.12 22.39
N LEU A 402 -4.47 12.98 21.99
CA LEU A 402 -5.06 11.67 22.25
C LEU A 402 -5.17 11.38 23.76
N ILE A 403 -4.19 11.82 24.60
CA ILE A 403 -4.29 11.70 26.06
C ILE A 403 -5.49 12.49 26.60
N SER A 404 -5.73 13.69 26.07
CA SER A 404 -6.81 14.55 26.57
C SER A 404 -8.22 14.06 26.18
N THR A 405 -8.32 13.07 25.29
CA THR A 405 -9.61 12.50 24.82
C THR A 405 -9.91 11.12 25.40
N LEU A 406 -8.99 10.54 26.19
CA LEU A 406 -9.16 9.28 26.93
C LEU A 406 -9.67 9.52 28.33
#